data_8eb25a7088f3febc64380b9449922053
#
_entry.id   8eb25a7088f3febc64380b9449922053
#
_cell.length_a   1.000
_cell.length_b   1.000
_cell.length_c   1.000
_cell.angle_alpha   90.00
_cell.angle_beta   90.00
_cell.angle_gamma   90.00
#
_symmetry.space_group_name_H-M   'P 1'
#
loop_
_entity.id
_entity.type
_entity.pdbx_description
1 polymer ?
#
loop_
_entity_poly.entity_id
_entity_poly.type
_entity_poly.pdbx_seq_one_letter_code
_entity_poly.pdbx_strand_id
1 'polypeptide(L)'
;MDRFMNKISRILSIGLAVVILFAQGCGTSSRIQPSAKEIAERSSAAGFLASLVEKQSGFIGSDPKSEEAYLYDNAIALFALAEAGAVWHVEKLADAIVYAQEHDRSFHDGRLRNVYLCGDPSVDSGRSVTGGAVPLPGFWSNGKWQEDYYSVSTSVGNMAWTILALCRASQVVTAEKKAEYLSAAEKAADFLMTFSSRSGGFTAGYEGWDEVQVKASYKSTEHNIAVAVALAVLADTIEGALPQKAADYKAAAESARKFVFSMYDPELCCFYTGTVENGETINEGVIPLDATALEILAFGGEPGDPSEELAFLKKNMAVGAGFDFSAGDLDGIWNEGTAQMALCCSEQGLAEEYHALLGYLKTQEMKNGGIPAADRDGVSTGFLLSGTQELWEYNNSLSIGATGWYALAQMQVNPLAHG
;
A
#
# COMPACT_ATOMS: atom_id res chain seq x y z
N MET A 1 -43.02 9.58 40.05
CA MET A 1 -41.93 10.28 40.72
C MET A 1 -41.12 9.21 41.39
N ASP A 2 -39.82 9.18 41.16
CA ASP A 2 -38.88 8.15 41.61
C ASP A 2 -38.86 6.82 40.81
N ARG A 3 -38.17 6.88 39.67
CA ARG A 3 -37.49 5.73 39.04
C ARG A 3 -36.76 6.09 37.73
N PHE A 4 -36.08 7.27 37.71
CA PHE A 4 -35.26 7.64 36.55
C PHE A 4 -33.97 8.37 36.96
N MET A 5 -33.21 7.80 37.89
CA MET A 5 -31.87 8.27 38.23
C MET A 5 -31.07 7.14 38.84
N ASN A 6 -30.49 6.24 38.01
CA ASN A 6 -29.32 5.41 38.41
C ASN A 6 -28.93 4.49 37.25
N LYS A 7 -28.23 5.02 36.26
CA LYS A 7 -27.37 4.24 35.39
C LYS A 7 -26.42 5.16 34.57
N ILE A 8 -25.68 6.01 35.28
CA ILE A 8 -24.48 6.64 34.73
C ILE A 8 -23.43 6.52 35.83
N SER A 9 -22.72 5.43 35.87
CA SER A 9 -21.44 5.33 36.58
C SER A 9 -20.75 4.04 36.19
N ARG A 10 -19.53 4.20 35.70
CA ARG A 10 -18.49 3.20 35.44
C ARG A 10 -18.34 2.75 34.00
N ILE A 11 -17.61 3.55 33.22
CA ILE A 11 -16.46 3.11 32.44
C ILE A 11 -15.47 4.29 32.48
N LEU A 12 -14.61 4.32 33.45
CA LEU A 12 -13.34 5.06 33.41
C LEU A 12 -12.29 4.08 32.89
N SER A 13 -12.11 4.06 31.61
CA SER A 13 -10.91 3.50 30.99
C SER A 13 -9.82 4.55 31.05
N ILE A 14 -8.70 4.17 31.66
CA ILE A 14 -7.53 4.99 31.87
C ILE A 14 -6.85 5.21 30.51
N GLY A 15 -7.23 6.27 29.84
CA GLY A 15 -6.46 6.81 28.71
C GLY A 15 -5.35 7.68 29.28
N LEU A 16 -4.09 7.23 29.13
CA LEU A 16 -2.91 8.03 29.42
C LEU A 16 -2.78 9.11 28.35
N ALA A 17 -3.44 10.25 28.53
CA ALA A 17 -3.26 11.41 27.67
C ALA A 17 -1.89 12.01 27.98
N VAL A 18 -0.92 11.84 27.08
CA VAL A 18 0.30 12.63 27.06
C VAL A 18 -0.07 14.04 26.61
N VAL A 19 -0.25 14.93 27.56
CA VAL A 19 -0.39 16.36 27.30
C VAL A 19 0.99 16.90 26.90
N ILE A 20 1.20 17.13 25.62
CA ILE A 20 2.37 17.88 25.14
C ILE A 20 2.06 19.36 25.31
N LEU A 21 2.63 19.98 26.34
CA LEU A 21 2.65 21.44 26.54
C LEU A 21 3.44 22.09 25.38
N PHE A 22 2.73 22.79 24.51
CA PHE A 22 3.35 23.71 23.56
C PHE A 22 3.91 24.95 24.29
N ALA A 23 5.20 24.94 24.61
CA ALA A 23 5.92 26.18 24.93
C ALA A 23 6.30 26.85 23.60
N GLN A 24 5.69 28.01 23.31
CA GLN A 24 6.16 28.89 22.23
C GLN A 24 7.49 29.47 22.65
N GLY A 25 8.57 28.87 22.18
CA GLY A 25 9.93 29.38 22.24
C GLY A 25 10.49 29.44 20.83
N CYS A 26 10.76 30.62 20.32
CA CYS A 26 11.52 30.85 19.09
C CYS A 26 12.94 30.34 19.30
N GLY A 27 13.18 29.09 18.93
CA GLY A 27 14.50 28.46 18.93
C GLY A 27 14.39 27.27 17.99
N THR A 28 15.31 27.13 17.06
CA THR A 28 15.49 25.97 16.20
C THR A 28 15.77 24.75 17.08
N SER A 29 14.72 24.19 17.66
CA SER A 29 14.79 22.90 18.34
C SER A 29 14.95 21.84 17.26
N SER A 30 16.15 21.32 17.09
CA SER A 30 16.38 20.06 16.39
C SER A 30 15.53 19.01 17.11
N ARG A 31 14.36 18.66 16.54
CA ARG A 31 13.58 17.52 17.04
C ARG A 31 14.51 16.31 17.01
N ILE A 32 14.77 15.74 18.17
CA ILE A 32 15.52 14.47 18.27
C ILE A 32 14.66 13.46 17.52
N GLN A 33 15.15 12.99 16.38
CA GLN A 33 14.48 11.98 15.59
C GLN A 33 14.61 10.64 16.29
N PRO A 34 13.53 9.82 16.40
CA PRO A 34 13.64 8.51 17.00
C PRO A 34 14.58 7.65 16.16
N SER A 35 15.47 6.93 16.83
CA SER A 35 16.30 5.90 16.20
C SER A 35 15.46 4.70 15.75
N ALA A 36 15.96 3.89 14.82
CA ALA A 36 15.30 2.64 14.43
C ALA A 36 15.00 1.73 15.64
N LYS A 37 15.82 1.78 16.70
CA LYS A 37 15.58 1.04 17.94
C LYS A 37 14.34 1.57 18.70
N GLU A 38 14.17 2.88 18.82
CA GLU A 38 13.00 3.48 19.49
C GLU A 38 11.72 3.26 18.67
N ILE A 39 11.83 3.24 17.34
CA ILE A 39 10.74 2.88 16.45
C ILE A 39 10.35 1.40 16.68
N ALA A 40 11.35 0.52 16.82
CA ALA A 40 11.13 -0.90 17.07
C ALA A 40 10.41 -1.20 18.41
N GLU A 41 10.43 -0.29 19.38
CA GLU A 41 9.65 -0.40 20.61
C GLU A 41 8.13 -0.27 20.35
N ARG A 42 7.73 0.39 19.26
CA ARG A 42 6.33 0.50 18.82
C ARG A 42 5.95 -0.67 17.90
N SER A 43 6.82 -0.99 16.98
CA SER A 43 6.67 -2.09 16.01
C SER A 43 8.06 -2.59 15.60
N SER A 44 8.34 -3.89 15.81
CA SER A 44 9.59 -4.50 15.36
C SER A 44 9.76 -4.40 13.84
N ALA A 45 8.67 -4.54 13.10
CA ALA A 45 8.65 -4.44 11.66
C ALA A 45 8.93 -2.99 11.19
N ALA A 46 8.31 -1.97 11.80
CA ALA A 46 8.62 -0.57 11.49
C ALA A 46 10.08 -0.22 11.82
N GLY A 47 10.62 -0.73 12.92
CA GLY A 47 12.05 -0.58 13.27
C GLY A 47 12.97 -1.19 12.21
N PHE A 48 12.61 -2.35 11.67
CA PHE A 48 13.35 -2.96 10.57
C PHE A 48 13.29 -2.10 9.29
N LEU A 49 12.10 -1.62 8.88
CA LEU A 49 11.95 -0.72 7.73
C LEU A 49 12.80 0.55 7.92
N ALA A 50 12.78 1.15 9.11
CA ALA A 50 13.62 2.31 9.43
C ALA A 50 15.12 1.99 9.23
N SER A 51 15.59 0.84 9.71
CA SER A 51 16.98 0.41 9.54
C SER A 51 17.39 0.23 8.08
N LEU A 52 16.46 -0.17 7.20
CA LEU A 52 16.71 -0.24 5.76
C LEU A 52 16.84 1.15 5.14
N VAL A 53 15.97 2.09 5.53
CA VAL A 53 16.07 3.49 5.06
C VAL A 53 17.39 4.13 5.53
N GLU A 54 17.81 3.89 6.76
CA GLU A 54 19.13 4.37 7.26
C GLU A 54 20.28 3.83 6.42
N LYS A 55 20.19 2.58 5.98
CA LYS A 55 21.24 1.90 5.20
C LYS A 55 21.24 2.31 3.72
N GLN A 56 20.07 2.48 3.12
CA GLN A 56 19.92 2.68 1.68
C GLN A 56 19.74 4.15 1.30
N SER A 57 19.27 5.00 2.24
CA SER A 57 19.14 6.45 2.09
C SER A 57 18.15 6.92 1.02
N GLY A 58 17.18 6.10 0.65
CA GLY A 58 16.17 6.38 -0.36
C GLY A 58 15.22 5.19 -0.49
N PHE A 59 14.95 4.77 -1.71
CA PHE A 59 14.14 3.56 -1.96
C PHE A 59 14.71 2.33 -1.27
N ILE A 60 13.83 1.52 -0.67
CA ILE A 60 14.22 0.27 0.01
C ILE A 60 13.72 -0.94 -0.77
N GLY A 61 14.56 -1.98 -0.84
CA GLY A 61 14.26 -3.21 -1.55
C GLY A 61 14.27 -4.43 -0.66
N SER A 62 13.48 -5.42 -1.05
CA SER A 62 13.34 -6.70 -0.35
C SER A 62 14.58 -7.58 -0.49
N ASP A 63 15.11 -7.69 -1.70
CA ASP A 63 16.30 -8.50 -1.96
C ASP A 63 17.53 -7.59 -2.19
N PRO A 64 18.53 -7.65 -1.30
CA PRO A 64 19.77 -6.92 -1.50
C PRO A 64 20.56 -7.31 -2.77
N LYS A 65 20.20 -8.44 -3.40
CA LYS A 65 20.88 -8.92 -4.61
C LYS A 65 20.21 -8.42 -5.88
N SER A 66 18.87 -8.30 -5.90
CA SER A 66 18.15 -7.77 -7.06
C SER A 66 18.24 -6.27 -7.16
N GLU A 67 18.46 -5.59 -6.04
CA GLU A 67 18.44 -4.12 -5.94
C GLU A 67 17.10 -3.50 -6.36
N GLU A 68 16.05 -4.29 -6.48
CA GLU A 68 14.71 -3.85 -6.86
C GLU A 68 13.95 -3.26 -5.67
N ALA A 69 13.36 -2.09 -5.89
CA ALA A 69 12.53 -1.38 -4.93
C ALA A 69 11.14 -1.17 -5.55
N TYR A 70 10.20 -2.02 -5.22
CA TYR A 70 8.83 -1.93 -5.70
C TYR A 70 8.16 -0.67 -5.13
N LEU A 71 7.49 0.09 -5.99
CA LEU A 71 6.83 1.34 -5.60
C LEU A 71 5.75 1.10 -4.55
N TYR A 72 4.93 0.06 -4.72
CA TYR A 72 3.92 -0.36 -3.75
C TYR A 72 4.54 -0.63 -2.37
N ASP A 73 5.57 -1.45 -2.31
CA ASP A 73 6.28 -1.80 -1.08
C ASP A 73 6.78 -0.55 -0.35
N ASN A 74 7.36 0.39 -1.10
CA ASN A 74 7.87 1.65 -0.55
C ASN A 74 6.75 2.58 -0.07
N ALA A 75 5.58 2.57 -0.73
CA ALA A 75 4.41 3.32 -0.28
C ALA A 75 3.86 2.77 1.05
N ILE A 76 3.73 1.44 1.18
CA ILE A 76 3.29 0.80 2.44
C ILE A 76 4.32 1.03 3.55
N ALA A 77 5.62 0.89 3.25
CA ALA A 77 6.68 1.17 4.22
C ALA A 77 6.66 2.63 4.70
N LEU A 78 6.50 3.59 3.79
CA LEU A 78 6.39 5.01 4.11
C LEU A 78 5.20 5.29 5.01
N PHE A 79 4.04 4.69 4.73
CA PHE A 79 2.85 4.83 5.55
C PHE A 79 3.10 4.27 6.97
N ALA A 80 3.63 3.06 7.08
CA ALA A 80 3.96 2.44 8.36
C ALA A 80 4.98 3.23 9.18
N LEU A 81 6.01 3.81 8.53
CA LEU A 81 6.99 4.66 9.18
C LEU A 81 6.38 5.99 9.66
N ALA A 82 5.43 6.55 8.92
CA ALA A 82 4.71 7.76 9.33
C ALA A 82 3.88 7.50 10.59
N GLU A 83 3.20 6.36 10.67
CA GLU A 83 2.46 5.93 11.86
C GLU A 83 3.36 5.66 13.06
N ALA A 84 4.55 5.12 12.81
CA ALA A 84 5.56 4.92 13.86
C ALA A 84 6.21 6.23 14.33
N GLY A 85 5.95 7.36 13.69
CA GLY A 85 6.52 8.68 14.01
C GLY A 85 7.98 8.86 13.54
N ALA A 86 8.40 8.09 12.55
CA ALA A 86 9.76 8.03 12.02
C ALA A 86 10.02 9.13 10.95
N VAL A 87 9.85 10.40 11.31
CA VAL A 87 9.77 11.55 10.38
C VAL A 87 10.95 11.62 9.41
N TRP A 88 12.19 11.47 9.88
CA TRP A 88 13.37 11.49 9.00
C TRP A 88 13.34 10.38 7.94
N HIS A 89 12.90 9.18 8.32
CA HIS A 89 12.78 8.05 7.41
C HIS A 89 11.66 8.26 6.39
N VAL A 90 10.55 8.87 6.82
CA VAL A 90 9.46 9.31 5.95
C VAL A 90 9.96 10.31 4.92
N GLU A 91 10.71 11.34 5.33
CA GLU A 91 11.28 12.32 4.41
C GLU A 91 12.21 11.65 3.38
N LYS A 92 13.06 10.71 3.80
CA LYS A 92 13.96 10.01 2.87
C LYS A 92 13.23 9.21 1.79
N LEU A 93 12.18 8.47 2.15
CA LEU A 93 11.38 7.72 1.19
C LEU A 93 10.53 8.64 0.31
N ALA A 94 9.87 9.64 0.90
CA ALA A 94 9.05 10.57 0.15
C ALA A 94 9.88 11.42 -0.82
N ASP A 95 11.07 11.89 -0.40
CA ASP A 95 12.00 12.62 -1.27
C ASP A 95 12.44 11.75 -2.46
N ALA A 96 12.70 10.46 -2.24
CA ALA A 96 13.04 9.52 -3.31
C ALA A 96 11.88 9.37 -4.32
N ILE A 97 10.64 9.26 -3.84
CA ILE A 97 9.44 9.18 -4.69
C ILE A 97 9.27 10.47 -5.50
N VAL A 98 9.37 11.63 -4.86
CA VAL A 98 9.25 12.93 -5.54
C VAL A 98 10.34 13.09 -6.60
N TYR A 99 11.58 12.76 -6.24
CA TYR A 99 12.70 12.82 -7.19
C TYR A 99 12.44 11.90 -8.40
N ALA A 100 11.97 10.67 -8.17
CA ALA A 100 11.68 9.72 -9.23
C ALA A 100 10.58 10.22 -10.18
N GLN A 101 9.55 10.88 -9.65
CA GLN A 101 8.48 11.47 -10.46
C GLN A 101 8.98 12.64 -11.33
N GLU A 102 9.89 13.46 -10.82
CA GLU A 102 10.39 14.65 -11.50
C GLU A 102 11.52 14.37 -12.49
N HIS A 103 12.22 13.25 -12.34
CA HIS A 103 13.40 12.90 -13.12
C HIS A 103 13.22 11.61 -13.94
N ASP A 104 11.97 11.26 -14.30
CA ASP A 104 11.75 10.19 -15.28
C ASP A 104 12.37 10.59 -16.64
N ARG A 105 13.03 9.64 -17.31
CA ARG A 105 13.73 9.88 -18.56
C ARG A 105 12.82 10.19 -19.75
N SER A 106 11.56 9.73 -19.71
CA SER A 106 10.62 9.78 -20.84
C SER A 106 9.34 10.53 -20.52
N PHE A 107 8.89 10.51 -19.27
CA PHE A 107 7.56 10.98 -18.87
C PHE A 107 7.63 12.09 -17.84
N HIS A 108 6.86 13.17 -18.09
CA HIS A 108 6.76 14.33 -17.21
C HIS A 108 5.29 14.67 -16.92
N ASP A 109 4.45 13.63 -16.86
CA ASP A 109 3.00 13.72 -16.71
C ASP A 109 2.51 13.35 -15.29
N GLY A 110 3.43 13.20 -14.35
CA GLY A 110 3.12 12.89 -12.96
C GLY A 110 3.10 11.40 -12.62
N ARG A 111 3.36 10.52 -13.61
CA ARG A 111 3.42 9.08 -13.37
C ARG A 111 4.65 8.67 -12.58
N LEU A 112 4.54 7.49 -11.98
CA LEU A 112 5.63 6.74 -11.37
C LEU A 112 5.69 5.34 -11.98
N ARG A 113 6.88 4.74 -12.02
CA ARG A 113 7.10 3.39 -12.51
C ARG A 113 6.81 2.37 -11.41
N ASN A 114 6.59 1.12 -11.78
CA ASN A 114 6.30 0.06 -10.82
C ASN A 114 7.49 -0.27 -9.91
N VAL A 115 8.72 -0.17 -10.43
CA VAL A 115 9.93 -0.53 -9.68
C VAL A 115 11.06 0.44 -9.99
N TYR A 116 11.84 0.76 -8.97
CA TYR A 116 13.07 1.56 -9.03
C TYR A 116 14.25 0.76 -8.50
N LEU A 117 15.46 1.30 -8.61
CA LEU A 117 16.62 0.75 -7.89
C LEU A 117 16.63 1.21 -6.45
N CYS A 118 17.08 0.33 -5.56
CA CYS A 118 17.30 0.67 -4.15
C CYS A 118 18.32 1.79 -3.99
N GLY A 119 18.11 2.61 -2.96
CA GLY A 119 19.02 3.68 -2.61
C GLY A 119 18.51 5.06 -2.98
N ASP A 120 19.40 6.03 -2.94
CA ASP A 120 19.12 7.41 -3.32
C ASP A 120 19.01 7.52 -4.84
N PRO A 121 17.83 7.81 -5.42
CA PRO A 121 17.64 7.86 -6.86
C PRO A 121 18.39 9.03 -7.54
N SER A 122 18.89 10.00 -6.78
CA SER A 122 19.68 11.12 -7.30
C SER A 122 21.15 10.77 -7.54
N VAL A 123 21.60 9.62 -7.00
CA VAL A 123 22.99 9.17 -7.14
C VAL A 123 23.13 8.36 -8.44
N ASP A 124 24.06 8.81 -9.30
CA ASP A 124 24.37 8.06 -10.51
C ASP A 124 24.97 6.70 -10.17
N SER A 125 24.21 5.64 -10.43
CA SER A 125 24.64 4.26 -10.22
C SER A 125 25.52 3.70 -11.36
N GLY A 126 25.84 4.53 -12.35
CA GLY A 126 26.54 4.09 -13.58
C GLY A 126 25.67 3.22 -14.51
N ARG A 127 24.39 3.07 -14.19
CA ARG A 127 23.41 2.28 -14.95
C ARG A 127 22.46 3.16 -15.77
N SER A 128 22.44 4.48 -15.48
CA SER A 128 21.62 5.43 -16.21
C SER A 128 22.09 5.58 -17.66
N VAL A 129 21.18 5.45 -18.59
CA VAL A 129 21.43 5.61 -20.01
C VAL A 129 21.52 7.08 -20.41
N THR A 130 21.02 8.01 -19.59
CA THR A 130 21.00 9.44 -19.83
C THR A 130 21.25 10.19 -18.53
N GLY A 131 22.24 11.08 -18.52
CA GLY A 131 22.67 11.82 -17.33
C GLY A 131 21.53 12.51 -16.58
N GLY A 132 21.32 12.11 -15.32
CA GLY A 132 20.36 12.70 -14.39
C GLY A 132 18.98 12.05 -14.34
N ALA A 133 18.66 11.08 -15.22
CA ALA A 133 17.43 10.33 -15.12
C ALA A 133 17.53 9.22 -14.04
N VAL A 134 16.39 8.93 -13.41
CA VAL A 134 16.30 7.87 -12.40
C VAL A 134 16.61 6.51 -13.01
N PRO A 135 17.56 5.74 -12.47
CA PRO A 135 17.89 4.43 -12.97
C PRO A 135 16.78 3.42 -12.66
N LEU A 136 16.49 2.54 -13.62
CA LEU A 136 15.47 1.49 -13.50
C LEU A 136 16.13 0.11 -13.39
N PRO A 137 15.48 -0.86 -12.74
CA PRO A 137 15.96 -2.23 -12.62
C PRO A 137 16.06 -2.92 -13.99
N GLY A 138 16.91 -3.92 -14.07
CA GLY A 138 17.12 -4.68 -15.27
C GLY A 138 18.33 -5.61 -15.17
N PHE A 139 18.88 -6.00 -16.32
CA PHE A 139 20.00 -6.91 -16.40
C PHE A 139 20.90 -6.58 -17.59
N TRP A 140 22.18 -6.97 -17.50
CA TRP A 140 23.12 -6.83 -18.60
C TRP A 140 22.96 -7.96 -19.61
N SER A 141 22.70 -7.61 -20.87
CA SER A 141 22.64 -8.54 -21.99
C SER A 141 23.41 -7.98 -23.19
N ASN A 142 24.34 -8.74 -23.73
CA ASN A 142 25.18 -8.34 -24.89
C ASN A 142 25.85 -6.95 -24.73
N GLY A 143 26.30 -6.63 -23.50
CA GLY A 143 26.95 -5.35 -23.18
C GLY A 143 26.03 -4.14 -23.13
N LYS A 144 24.72 -4.36 -23.08
CA LYS A 144 23.70 -3.33 -22.90
C LYS A 144 22.85 -3.62 -21.68
N TRP A 145 22.45 -2.59 -20.98
CA TRP A 145 21.44 -2.69 -19.91
C TRP A 145 20.07 -2.92 -20.54
N GLN A 146 19.40 -3.98 -20.13
CA GLN A 146 18.04 -4.33 -20.53
C GLN A 146 17.15 -4.18 -19.32
N GLU A 147 16.06 -3.44 -19.45
CA GLU A 147 15.12 -3.20 -18.36
C GLU A 147 14.00 -4.23 -18.39
N ASP A 148 13.47 -4.53 -17.23
CA ASP A 148 12.36 -5.46 -17.05
C ASP A 148 11.03 -4.82 -17.48
N TYR A 149 10.19 -5.61 -18.17
CA TYR A 149 8.89 -5.17 -18.70
C TYR A 149 7.95 -4.63 -17.62
N TYR A 150 7.86 -5.33 -16.47
CA TYR A 150 7.00 -4.91 -15.36
C TYR A 150 7.56 -3.65 -14.68
N SER A 151 8.87 -3.60 -14.47
CA SER A 151 9.52 -2.47 -13.79
C SER A 151 9.30 -1.14 -14.47
N VAL A 152 9.35 -1.11 -15.80
CA VAL A 152 9.15 0.14 -16.57
C VAL A 152 7.68 0.53 -16.72
N SER A 153 6.75 -0.37 -16.44
CA SER A 153 5.31 -0.14 -16.49
C SER A 153 4.83 0.79 -15.37
N THR A 154 3.58 1.21 -15.45
CA THR A 154 2.90 2.04 -14.43
C THR A 154 1.56 1.41 -14.07
N SER A 155 1.41 0.96 -12.83
CA SER A 155 0.16 0.44 -12.29
C SER A 155 -0.64 1.52 -11.57
N VAL A 156 -1.93 1.57 -11.83
CA VAL A 156 -2.88 2.47 -11.14
C VAL A 156 -2.94 2.18 -9.65
N GLY A 157 -2.85 0.90 -9.24
CA GLY A 157 -2.80 0.52 -7.82
C GLY A 157 -1.56 1.10 -7.12
N ASN A 158 -0.36 0.91 -7.70
CA ASN A 158 0.87 1.46 -7.13
C ASN A 158 0.83 2.99 -7.02
N MET A 159 0.24 3.67 -8.02
CA MET A 159 0.03 5.12 -7.98
C MET A 159 -0.91 5.53 -6.85
N ALA A 160 -2.01 4.81 -6.65
CA ALA A 160 -3.00 5.11 -5.61
C ALA A 160 -2.38 4.95 -4.21
N TRP A 161 -1.69 3.86 -3.94
CA TRP A 161 -0.97 3.65 -2.69
C TRP A 161 0.10 4.73 -2.43
N THR A 162 0.78 5.18 -3.49
CA THR A 162 1.75 6.27 -3.39
C THR A 162 1.09 7.61 -3.02
N ILE A 163 -0.07 7.92 -3.61
CA ILE A 163 -0.85 9.12 -3.26
C ILE A 163 -1.23 9.07 -1.78
N LEU A 164 -1.75 7.94 -1.28
CA LEU A 164 -2.08 7.74 0.14
C LEU A 164 -0.86 7.97 1.04
N ALA A 165 0.26 7.36 0.70
CA ALA A 165 1.49 7.47 1.46
C ALA A 165 2.04 8.91 1.50
N LEU A 166 2.02 9.63 0.37
CA LEU A 166 2.43 11.04 0.31
C LEU A 166 1.47 11.96 1.10
N CYS A 167 0.16 11.71 1.03
CA CYS A 167 -0.81 12.41 1.86
C CYS A 167 -0.52 12.19 3.35
N ARG A 168 -0.23 10.94 3.76
CA ARG A 168 0.13 10.64 5.15
C ARG A 168 1.46 11.26 5.55
N ALA A 169 2.48 11.19 4.71
CA ALA A 169 3.77 11.87 4.92
C ALA A 169 3.59 13.37 5.14
N SER A 170 2.74 14.01 4.35
CA SER A 170 2.46 15.46 4.44
C SER A 170 1.94 15.90 5.81
N GLN A 171 1.38 15.01 6.60
CA GLN A 171 0.82 15.31 7.92
C GLN A 171 1.87 15.29 9.04
N VAL A 172 3.02 14.66 8.83
CA VAL A 172 4.03 14.45 9.87
C VAL A 172 5.32 15.28 9.66
N VAL A 173 5.50 15.90 8.48
CA VAL A 173 6.69 16.67 8.10
C VAL A 173 6.53 18.18 8.29
N THR A 174 7.55 18.96 7.91
CA THR A 174 7.51 20.43 7.93
C THR A 174 6.53 21.00 6.88
N ALA A 175 6.13 22.27 7.03
CA ALA A 175 5.21 22.92 6.09
C ALA A 175 5.77 22.98 4.65
N GLU A 176 7.09 23.13 4.49
CA GLU A 176 7.77 23.12 3.20
C GLU A 176 7.66 21.75 2.53
N LYS A 177 8.06 20.70 3.22
CA LYS A 177 7.97 19.31 2.74
C LYS A 177 6.51 18.88 2.50
N LYS A 178 5.58 19.34 3.35
CA LYS A 178 4.15 19.13 3.14
C LYS A 178 3.68 19.61 1.76
N ALA A 179 4.05 20.85 1.39
CA ALA A 179 3.65 21.41 0.10
C ALA A 179 4.26 20.62 -1.08
N GLU A 180 5.52 20.20 -0.95
CA GLU A 180 6.21 19.38 -1.95
C GLU A 180 5.51 18.01 -2.15
N TYR A 181 5.23 17.29 -1.06
CA TYR A 181 4.61 15.97 -1.13
C TYR A 181 3.17 16.02 -1.62
N LEU A 182 2.39 17.03 -1.21
CA LEU A 182 1.05 17.23 -1.74
C LEU A 182 1.07 17.59 -3.23
N SER A 183 2.03 18.40 -3.68
CA SER A 183 2.18 18.69 -5.12
C SER A 183 2.50 17.43 -5.92
N ALA A 184 3.35 16.53 -5.40
CA ALA A 184 3.64 15.26 -6.04
C ALA A 184 2.42 14.32 -6.05
N ALA A 185 1.67 14.25 -4.95
CA ALA A 185 0.43 13.50 -4.88
C ALA A 185 -0.63 14.02 -5.87
N GLU A 186 -0.76 15.36 -6.03
CA GLU A 186 -1.65 15.95 -7.02
C GLU A 186 -1.25 15.62 -8.47
N LYS A 187 0.05 15.68 -8.81
CA LYS A 187 0.55 15.28 -10.13
C LYS A 187 0.24 13.80 -10.42
N ALA A 188 0.46 12.94 -9.42
CA ALA A 188 0.15 11.52 -9.52
C ALA A 188 -1.36 11.26 -9.70
N ALA A 189 -2.21 11.99 -8.99
CA ALA A 189 -3.67 11.89 -9.10
C ALA A 189 -4.17 12.40 -10.45
N ASP A 190 -3.64 13.52 -10.98
CA ASP A 190 -3.99 14.05 -12.30
C ASP A 190 -3.65 13.01 -13.40
N PHE A 191 -2.51 12.35 -13.30
CA PHE A 191 -2.16 11.26 -14.21
C PHE A 191 -3.12 10.07 -14.04
N LEU A 192 -3.40 9.65 -12.81
CA LEU A 192 -4.31 8.55 -12.48
C LEU A 192 -5.71 8.80 -13.07
N MET A 193 -6.22 10.03 -13.02
CA MET A 193 -7.51 10.42 -13.61
C MET A 193 -7.62 10.09 -15.11
N THR A 194 -6.52 9.98 -15.83
CA THR A 194 -6.51 9.60 -17.26
C THR A 194 -6.93 8.15 -17.51
N PHE A 195 -6.99 7.32 -16.47
CA PHE A 195 -7.43 5.92 -16.50
C PHE A 195 -8.92 5.73 -16.15
N SER A 196 -9.64 6.80 -15.84
CA SER A 196 -11.07 6.74 -15.59
C SER A 196 -11.81 6.13 -16.79
N SER A 197 -12.66 5.14 -16.50
CA SER A 197 -13.44 4.41 -17.51
C SER A 197 -14.86 4.95 -17.62
N ARG A 198 -15.41 4.97 -18.85
CA ARG A 198 -16.81 5.34 -19.08
C ARG A 198 -17.80 4.38 -18.44
N SER A 199 -17.42 3.11 -18.26
CA SER A 199 -18.22 2.11 -17.56
C SER A 199 -18.02 2.12 -16.05
N GLY A 200 -17.40 3.18 -15.50
CA GLY A 200 -17.06 3.31 -14.06
C GLY A 200 -15.72 2.68 -13.71
N GLY A 201 -15.15 3.14 -12.61
CA GLY A 201 -13.85 2.70 -12.13
C GLY A 201 -12.67 3.13 -13.00
N PHE A 202 -11.51 2.56 -12.74
CA PHE A 202 -10.23 2.88 -13.37
C PHE A 202 -9.59 1.63 -13.95
N THR A 203 -9.04 1.74 -15.16
CA THR A 203 -8.26 0.66 -15.78
C THR A 203 -6.87 0.54 -15.17
N ALA A 204 -6.20 -0.60 -15.36
CA ALA A 204 -5.06 -1.01 -14.55
C ALA A 204 -3.76 -0.20 -14.75
N GLY A 205 -3.60 0.51 -15.87
CA GLY A 205 -2.42 1.34 -16.09
C GLY A 205 -1.82 1.25 -17.48
N TYR A 206 -0.52 1.46 -17.59
CA TYR A 206 0.28 1.23 -18.79
C TYR A 206 1.25 0.08 -18.58
N GLU A 207 1.37 -0.79 -19.55
CA GLU A 207 2.30 -1.92 -19.58
C GLU A 207 3.32 -1.77 -20.71
N GLY A 208 4.58 -2.13 -20.43
CA GLY A 208 5.64 -2.22 -21.42
C GLY A 208 6.63 -1.07 -21.46
N TRP A 209 7.57 -1.19 -22.39
CA TRP A 209 8.68 -0.25 -22.58
C TRP A 209 8.19 1.09 -23.16
N ASP A 210 8.93 2.16 -22.89
CA ASP A 210 8.58 3.55 -23.13
C ASP A 210 8.02 3.83 -24.55
N GLU A 211 8.62 3.20 -25.57
CA GLU A 211 8.24 3.46 -26.95
C GLU A 211 7.00 2.67 -27.42
N VAL A 212 6.61 1.64 -26.65
CA VAL A 212 5.55 0.69 -27.05
C VAL A 212 4.59 0.36 -25.91
N GLN A 213 4.41 1.27 -24.97
CA GLN A 213 3.48 1.05 -23.86
C GLN A 213 2.05 0.83 -24.35
N VAL A 214 1.38 -0.14 -23.73
CA VAL A 214 -0.03 -0.47 -23.98
C VAL A 214 -0.85 -0.05 -22.76
N LYS A 215 -1.91 0.70 -22.99
CA LYS A 215 -2.88 1.02 -21.94
C LYS A 215 -3.71 -0.23 -21.66
N ALA A 216 -3.62 -0.78 -20.45
CA ALA A 216 -4.45 -1.89 -20.01
C ALA A 216 -5.93 -1.47 -20.01
N SER A 217 -6.81 -2.38 -20.44
CA SER A 217 -8.24 -2.15 -20.45
C SER A 217 -8.99 -2.86 -19.34
N TYR A 218 -8.40 -3.90 -18.73
CA TYR A 218 -8.96 -4.54 -17.54
C TYR A 218 -8.93 -3.60 -16.33
N LYS A 219 -9.76 -3.92 -15.34
CA LYS A 219 -9.84 -3.21 -14.07
C LYS A 219 -9.62 -4.20 -12.94
N SER A 220 -8.81 -3.82 -11.97
CA SER A 220 -8.61 -4.58 -10.73
C SER A 220 -9.50 -4.02 -9.62
N THR A 221 -10.12 -4.88 -8.84
CA THR A 221 -10.90 -4.51 -7.65
C THR A 221 -9.99 -3.88 -6.60
N GLU A 222 -8.86 -4.53 -6.29
CA GLU A 222 -7.86 -4.02 -5.34
C GLU A 222 -7.36 -2.63 -5.74
N HIS A 223 -6.97 -2.42 -7.02
CA HIS A 223 -6.54 -1.10 -7.49
C HIS A 223 -7.63 -0.04 -7.32
N ASN A 224 -8.89 -0.38 -7.61
CA ASN A 224 -10.00 0.57 -7.49
C ASN A 224 -10.37 0.87 -6.04
N ILE A 225 -10.16 -0.05 -5.09
CA ILE A 225 -10.27 0.24 -3.66
C ILE A 225 -9.24 1.30 -3.27
N ALA A 226 -7.97 1.05 -3.60
CA ALA A 226 -6.89 2.01 -3.32
C ALA A 226 -7.14 3.39 -3.99
N VAL A 227 -7.62 3.42 -5.24
CA VAL A 227 -7.98 4.67 -5.95
C VAL A 227 -9.09 5.42 -5.25
N ALA A 228 -10.16 4.72 -4.82
CA ALA A 228 -11.28 5.36 -4.15
C ALA A 228 -10.84 6.05 -2.87
N VAL A 229 -10.04 5.38 -2.04
CA VAL A 229 -9.54 5.96 -0.78
C VAL A 229 -8.51 7.06 -1.06
N ALA A 230 -7.55 6.83 -1.96
CA ALA A 230 -6.50 7.80 -2.25
C ALA A 230 -7.04 9.14 -2.76
N LEU A 231 -7.98 9.10 -3.71
CA LEU A 231 -8.59 10.31 -4.26
C LEU A 231 -9.47 11.03 -3.22
N ALA A 232 -10.18 10.29 -2.36
CA ALA A 232 -10.97 10.87 -1.29
C ALA A 232 -10.07 11.58 -0.25
N VAL A 233 -9.02 10.92 0.23
CA VAL A 233 -8.05 11.48 1.20
C VAL A 233 -7.35 12.70 0.62
N LEU A 234 -6.89 12.63 -0.63
CA LEU A 234 -6.25 13.78 -1.28
C LEU A 234 -7.24 14.94 -1.44
N ALA A 235 -8.47 14.65 -1.88
CA ALA A 235 -9.52 15.66 -2.05
C ALA A 235 -9.77 16.41 -0.73
N ASP A 236 -9.97 15.72 0.37
CA ASP A 236 -10.19 16.35 1.68
C ASP A 236 -8.98 17.18 2.13
N THR A 237 -7.78 16.70 1.82
CA THR A 237 -6.53 17.41 2.18
C THR A 237 -6.39 18.74 1.44
N ILE A 238 -6.81 18.81 0.17
CA ILE A 238 -6.63 20.00 -0.69
C ILE A 238 -7.89 20.88 -0.80
N GLU A 239 -9.05 20.45 -0.29
CA GLU A 239 -10.34 21.13 -0.48
C GLU A 239 -10.31 22.60 -0.12
N GLY A 240 -9.63 22.97 0.97
CA GLY A 240 -9.49 24.36 1.40
C GLY A 240 -8.73 25.26 0.44
N ALA A 241 -7.80 24.70 -0.33
CA ALA A 241 -6.96 25.44 -1.29
C ALA A 241 -7.47 25.31 -2.73
N LEU A 242 -7.98 24.13 -3.11
CA LEU A 242 -8.36 23.76 -4.48
C LEU A 242 -9.75 23.09 -4.52
N PRO A 243 -10.84 23.81 -4.16
CA PRO A 243 -12.16 23.21 -3.96
C PRO A 243 -12.75 22.54 -5.21
N GLN A 244 -12.50 23.07 -6.41
CA GLN A 244 -12.99 22.46 -7.65
C GLN A 244 -12.25 21.13 -7.93
N LYS A 245 -10.94 21.13 -7.80
CA LYS A 245 -10.12 19.93 -8.01
C LYS A 245 -10.47 18.83 -6.99
N ALA A 246 -10.69 19.23 -5.73
CA ALA A 246 -11.18 18.32 -4.69
C ALA A 246 -12.53 17.70 -5.04
N ALA A 247 -13.46 18.49 -5.57
CA ALA A 247 -14.76 17.98 -6.03
C ALA A 247 -14.63 16.97 -7.19
N ASP A 248 -13.72 17.23 -8.13
CA ASP A 248 -13.45 16.31 -9.23
C ASP A 248 -12.86 14.99 -8.73
N TYR A 249 -11.93 15.03 -7.79
CA TYR A 249 -11.36 13.83 -7.15
C TYR A 249 -12.40 13.06 -6.33
N LYS A 250 -13.28 13.74 -5.57
CA LYS A 250 -14.39 13.10 -4.84
C LYS A 250 -15.35 12.36 -5.79
N ALA A 251 -15.68 12.96 -6.92
CA ALA A 251 -16.52 12.31 -7.92
C ALA A 251 -15.84 11.07 -8.54
N ALA A 252 -14.53 11.14 -8.76
CA ALA A 252 -13.75 10.03 -9.27
C ALA A 252 -13.59 8.90 -8.25
N ALA A 253 -13.36 9.24 -6.97
CA ALA A 253 -13.35 8.29 -5.85
C ALA A 253 -14.66 7.51 -5.77
N GLU A 254 -15.79 8.19 -5.86
CA GLU A 254 -17.12 7.56 -5.86
C GLU A 254 -17.35 6.66 -7.09
N SER A 255 -16.78 7.01 -8.25
CA SER A 255 -16.82 6.15 -9.43
C SER A 255 -16.01 4.86 -9.23
N ALA A 256 -14.84 4.95 -8.60
CA ALA A 256 -14.03 3.78 -8.25
C ALA A 256 -14.77 2.90 -7.22
N ARG A 257 -15.34 3.48 -6.16
CA ARG A 257 -16.11 2.77 -5.14
C ARG A 257 -17.30 2.02 -5.74
N LYS A 258 -18.06 2.65 -6.63
CA LYS A 258 -19.18 1.99 -7.33
C LYS A 258 -18.72 0.82 -8.20
N PHE A 259 -17.57 0.94 -8.85
CA PHE A 259 -17.00 -0.18 -9.57
C PHE A 259 -16.65 -1.33 -8.62
N VAL A 260 -15.98 -1.06 -7.49
CA VAL A 260 -15.71 -2.07 -6.47
C VAL A 260 -16.98 -2.79 -6.05
N PHE A 261 -18.04 -2.07 -5.73
CA PHE A 261 -19.31 -2.65 -5.31
C PHE A 261 -19.99 -3.51 -6.41
N SER A 262 -19.72 -3.22 -7.68
CA SER A 262 -20.19 -4.05 -8.80
C SER A 262 -19.46 -5.38 -8.93
N MET A 263 -18.35 -5.57 -8.22
CA MET A 263 -17.58 -6.83 -8.18
C MET A 263 -17.99 -7.75 -7.02
N TYR A 264 -18.94 -7.35 -6.20
CA TYR A 264 -19.45 -8.15 -5.10
C TYR A 264 -20.35 -9.28 -5.57
N ASP A 265 -20.10 -10.48 -5.08
CA ASP A 265 -20.97 -11.64 -5.25
C ASP A 265 -21.78 -11.90 -3.95
N PRO A 266 -23.09 -11.64 -3.95
CA PRO A 266 -23.92 -11.80 -2.76
C PRO A 266 -24.20 -13.28 -2.38
N GLU A 267 -23.96 -14.23 -3.29
CA GLU A 267 -24.14 -15.66 -2.99
C GLU A 267 -22.88 -16.24 -2.32
N LEU A 268 -21.71 -15.75 -2.73
CA LEU A 268 -20.42 -16.15 -2.16
C LEU A 268 -20.01 -15.27 -0.98
N CYS A 269 -20.53 -14.05 -0.87
CA CYS A 269 -20.10 -13.03 0.10
C CYS A 269 -18.61 -12.67 -0.05
N CYS A 270 -18.18 -12.36 -1.28
CA CYS A 270 -16.82 -11.96 -1.59
C CYS A 270 -16.76 -11.04 -2.81
N PHE A 271 -15.58 -10.50 -3.08
CA PHE A 271 -15.31 -9.67 -4.26
C PHE A 271 -14.49 -10.44 -5.29
N TYR A 272 -14.91 -10.35 -6.55
CA TYR A 272 -14.10 -10.81 -7.67
C TYR A 272 -12.86 -9.93 -7.88
N THR A 273 -11.81 -10.49 -8.50
CA THR A 273 -10.55 -9.80 -8.75
C THR A 273 -10.69 -8.54 -9.62
N GLY A 274 -11.75 -8.44 -10.43
CA GLY A 274 -12.02 -7.34 -11.34
C GLY A 274 -12.63 -7.80 -12.66
N THR A 275 -12.18 -7.19 -13.78
CA THR A 275 -12.65 -7.53 -15.12
C THR A 275 -11.56 -8.18 -15.97
N VAL A 276 -11.96 -8.94 -16.99
CA VAL A 276 -11.04 -9.39 -18.04
C VAL A 276 -10.66 -8.22 -18.96
N GLU A 277 -9.81 -8.48 -19.98
CA GLU A 277 -9.22 -7.51 -20.88
C GLU A 277 -10.20 -6.55 -21.61
N ASN A 278 -11.48 -6.89 -21.69
CA ASN A 278 -12.47 -5.97 -22.28
C ASN A 278 -12.91 -4.83 -21.33
N GLY A 279 -12.50 -4.86 -20.06
CA GLY A 279 -12.83 -3.85 -19.05
C GLY A 279 -14.27 -3.86 -18.55
N GLU A 280 -15.09 -4.85 -18.93
CA GLU A 280 -16.52 -4.93 -18.61
C GLU A 280 -16.96 -6.28 -18.04
N THR A 281 -16.47 -7.38 -18.59
CA THR A 281 -16.82 -8.74 -18.12
C THR A 281 -16.08 -9.07 -16.84
N ILE A 282 -16.80 -9.50 -15.81
CA ILE A 282 -16.22 -9.93 -14.52
C ILE A 282 -15.27 -11.11 -14.77
N ASN A 283 -14.12 -11.08 -14.11
CA ASN A 283 -13.18 -12.18 -14.08
C ASN A 283 -13.47 -13.06 -12.85
N GLU A 284 -14.10 -14.20 -13.09
CA GLU A 284 -14.48 -15.17 -12.07
C GLU A 284 -13.37 -16.23 -11.84
N GLY A 285 -12.22 -16.12 -12.51
CA GLY A 285 -11.20 -17.18 -12.54
C GLY A 285 -10.41 -17.32 -11.25
N VAL A 286 -10.00 -16.20 -10.65
CA VAL A 286 -9.28 -16.18 -9.37
C VAL A 286 -10.01 -15.23 -8.41
N ILE A 287 -10.26 -15.73 -7.20
CA ILE A 287 -10.82 -14.90 -6.11
C ILE A 287 -9.70 -14.67 -5.10
N PRO A 288 -9.03 -13.51 -5.14
CA PRO A 288 -7.95 -13.19 -4.24
C PRO A 288 -8.46 -12.71 -2.88
N LEU A 289 -7.70 -12.96 -1.84
CA LEU A 289 -8.02 -12.56 -0.47
C LEU A 289 -8.13 -11.04 -0.33
N ASP A 290 -7.18 -10.32 -0.93
CA ASP A 290 -7.04 -8.87 -0.77
C ASP A 290 -8.23 -8.08 -1.32
N ALA A 291 -8.89 -8.54 -2.39
CA ALA A 291 -10.07 -7.87 -2.93
C ALA A 291 -11.19 -7.71 -1.88
N THR A 292 -11.41 -8.75 -1.06
CA THR A 292 -12.41 -8.71 0.01
C THR A 292 -11.85 -8.09 1.30
N ALA A 293 -10.62 -8.43 1.69
CA ALA A 293 -10.02 -7.90 2.91
C ALA A 293 -9.81 -6.38 2.87
N LEU A 294 -9.32 -5.85 1.73
CA LEU A 294 -9.13 -4.40 1.57
C LEU A 294 -10.46 -3.66 1.45
N GLU A 295 -11.50 -4.29 0.90
CA GLU A 295 -12.85 -3.72 0.90
C GLU A 295 -13.37 -3.55 2.33
N ILE A 296 -13.28 -4.59 3.17
CA ILE A 296 -13.65 -4.50 4.59
C ILE A 296 -12.89 -3.35 5.28
N LEU A 297 -11.61 -3.20 5.01
CA LEU A 297 -10.78 -2.13 5.59
C LEU A 297 -11.15 -0.74 5.06
N ALA A 298 -11.54 -0.62 3.78
CA ALA A 298 -11.84 0.66 3.14
C ALA A 298 -13.28 1.13 3.34
N PHE A 299 -14.25 0.20 3.28
CA PHE A 299 -15.68 0.54 3.21
C PHE A 299 -16.52 -0.20 4.25
N GLY A 300 -15.90 -1.00 5.11
CA GLY A 300 -16.57 -1.63 6.25
C GLY A 300 -17.47 -2.82 5.88
N GLY A 301 -17.23 -3.45 4.73
CA GLY A 301 -18.00 -4.59 4.23
C GLY A 301 -19.25 -4.20 3.42
N GLU A 302 -19.35 -2.95 2.92
CA GLU A 302 -20.41 -2.56 1.99
C GLU A 302 -20.11 -3.06 0.55
N PRO A 303 -21.05 -3.58 -0.22
CA PRO A 303 -22.48 -3.65 0.03
C PRO A 303 -22.96 -4.92 0.78
N GLY A 304 -22.02 -5.75 1.27
CA GLY A 304 -22.28 -7.00 1.97
C GLY A 304 -22.40 -6.84 3.49
N ASP A 305 -21.88 -7.84 4.19
CA ASP A 305 -21.74 -7.87 5.65
C ASP A 305 -20.33 -8.36 5.98
N PRO A 306 -19.50 -7.59 6.69
CA PRO A 306 -18.11 -7.96 6.97
C PRO A 306 -17.97 -9.28 7.74
N SER A 307 -18.99 -9.69 8.50
CA SER A 307 -18.98 -10.98 9.20
C SER A 307 -19.15 -12.16 8.25
N GLU A 308 -19.99 -12.04 7.20
CA GLU A 308 -20.18 -13.05 6.17
C GLU A 308 -18.96 -13.11 5.23
N GLU A 309 -18.41 -11.96 4.86
CA GLU A 309 -17.19 -11.85 4.06
C GLU A 309 -15.97 -12.47 4.78
N LEU A 310 -15.78 -12.17 6.06
CA LEU A 310 -14.75 -12.83 6.87
C LEU A 310 -14.99 -14.33 7.00
N ALA A 311 -16.25 -14.77 7.10
CA ALA A 311 -16.57 -16.20 7.14
C ALA A 311 -16.22 -16.88 5.82
N PHE A 312 -16.45 -16.22 4.66
CA PHE A 312 -16.03 -16.71 3.35
C PHE A 312 -14.49 -16.87 3.28
N LEU A 313 -13.73 -15.81 3.64
CA LEU A 313 -12.27 -15.84 3.62
C LEU A 313 -11.71 -16.95 4.52
N LYS A 314 -12.20 -17.04 5.75
CA LYS A 314 -11.80 -18.09 6.71
C LYS A 314 -12.10 -19.50 6.20
N LYS A 315 -13.25 -19.72 5.55
CA LYS A 315 -13.66 -21.02 5.05
C LYS A 315 -12.85 -21.46 3.84
N ASN A 316 -12.52 -20.54 2.94
CA ASN A 316 -12.01 -20.86 1.61
C ASN A 316 -10.51 -20.60 1.43
N MET A 317 -9.89 -19.80 2.29
CA MET A 317 -8.48 -19.39 2.12
C MET A 317 -7.61 -19.64 3.37
N ALA A 318 -8.17 -20.13 4.50
CA ALA A 318 -7.37 -20.40 5.68
C ALA A 318 -6.45 -21.60 5.46
N VAL A 319 -5.15 -21.42 5.75
CA VAL A 319 -4.12 -22.46 5.73
C VAL A 319 -3.36 -22.43 7.06
N GLY A 320 -3.45 -23.52 7.84
CA GLY A 320 -2.75 -23.57 9.13
C GLY A 320 -3.15 -22.43 10.07
N ALA A 321 -2.22 -21.51 10.34
CA ALA A 321 -2.43 -20.37 11.23
C ALA A 321 -2.52 -19.03 10.50
N GLY A 322 -2.61 -19.03 9.17
CA GLY A 322 -2.72 -17.84 8.33
C GLY A 322 -3.63 -18.07 7.13
N PHE A 323 -3.40 -17.33 6.06
CA PHE A 323 -4.25 -17.35 4.87
C PHE A 323 -3.42 -17.44 3.60
N ASP A 324 -3.94 -18.18 2.63
CA ASP A 324 -3.44 -18.21 1.27
C ASP A 324 -3.84 -16.94 0.50
N PHE A 325 -3.19 -16.72 -0.65
CA PHE A 325 -3.50 -15.61 -1.54
C PHE A 325 -4.90 -15.74 -2.16
N SER A 326 -5.29 -16.94 -2.55
CA SER A 326 -6.57 -17.17 -3.23
C SER A 326 -7.27 -18.46 -2.76
N ALA A 327 -8.54 -18.59 -3.13
CA ALA A 327 -9.35 -19.76 -2.80
C ALA A 327 -9.02 -21.02 -3.66
N GLY A 328 -8.01 -20.95 -4.54
CA GLY A 328 -7.81 -21.94 -5.60
C GLY A 328 -7.14 -23.24 -5.18
N ASP A 329 -6.05 -23.19 -4.44
CA ASP A 329 -5.13 -24.31 -4.21
C ASP A 329 -4.76 -24.56 -2.75
N LEU A 330 -4.78 -23.55 -1.90
CA LEU A 330 -4.43 -23.63 -0.47
C LEU A 330 -3.03 -24.21 -0.25
N ASP A 331 -2.06 -23.76 -1.07
CA ASP A 331 -0.72 -24.36 -1.15
C ASP A 331 0.28 -23.76 -0.14
N GLY A 332 -0.04 -22.61 0.46
CA GLY A 332 0.80 -21.98 1.49
C GLY A 332 0.15 -20.80 2.19
N ILE A 333 0.93 -20.10 3.00
CA ILE A 333 0.47 -18.89 3.70
C ILE A 333 1.12 -17.66 3.07
N TRP A 334 0.28 -16.75 2.60
CA TRP A 334 0.68 -15.42 2.17
C TRP A 334 0.66 -14.46 3.36
N ASN A 335 1.84 -14.01 3.78
CA ASN A 335 1.99 -13.26 5.04
C ASN A 335 1.40 -11.84 4.97
N GLU A 336 1.41 -11.19 3.81
CA GLU A 336 0.79 -9.87 3.63
C GLU A 336 -0.72 -9.95 3.82
N GLY A 337 -1.39 -10.87 3.12
CA GLY A 337 -2.83 -11.09 3.29
C GLY A 337 -3.20 -11.54 4.71
N THR A 338 -2.33 -12.31 5.36
CA THR A 338 -2.52 -12.67 6.78
C THR A 338 -2.46 -11.43 7.69
N ALA A 339 -1.61 -10.43 7.39
CA ALA A 339 -1.56 -9.16 8.12
C ALA A 339 -2.79 -8.28 7.84
N GLN A 340 -3.27 -8.25 6.60
CA GLN A 340 -4.52 -7.59 6.23
C GLN A 340 -5.71 -8.20 6.98
N MET A 341 -5.80 -9.53 7.05
CA MET A 341 -6.82 -10.24 7.82
C MET A 341 -6.73 -9.95 9.32
N ALA A 342 -5.53 -9.78 9.87
CA ALA A 342 -5.38 -9.37 11.27
C ALA A 342 -6.00 -7.97 11.49
N LEU A 343 -5.79 -7.02 10.57
CA LEU A 343 -6.43 -5.71 10.65
C LEU A 343 -7.96 -5.80 10.50
N CYS A 344 -8.47 -6.60 9.57
CA CYS A 344 -9.92 -6.84 9.45
C CYS A 344 -10.50 -7.38 10.75
N CYS A 345 -9.85 -8.36 11.39
CA CYS A 345 -10.28 -8.88 12.68
C CYS A 345 -10.24 -7.80 13.78
N SER A 346 -9.23 -6.93 13.78
CA SER A 346 -9.14 -5.80 14.72
C SER A 346 -10.29 -4.82 14.55
N GLU A 347 -10.58 -4.40 13.31
CA GLU A 347 -11.68 -3.48 12.99
C GLU A 347 -13.05 -4.05 13.37
N GLN A 348 -13.24 -5.36 13.23
CA GLN A 348 -14.49 -6.04 13.58
C GLN A 348 -14.56 -6.48 15.06
N GLY A 349 -13.58 -6.09 15.89
CA GLY A 349 -13.56 -6.41 17.33
C GLY A 349 -13.30 -7.88 17.65
N LEU A 350 -12.76 -8.66 16.73
CA LEU A 350 -12.42 -10.07 16.87
C LEU A 350 -11.03 -10.22 17.50
N ALA A 351 -10.91 -9.84 18.77
CA ALA A 351 -9.62 -9.70 19.44
C ALA A 351 -8.81 -11.01 19.55
N GLU A 352 -9.46 -12.15 19.79
CA GLU A 352 -8.77 -13.45 19.89
C GLU A 352 -8.15 -13.83 18.54
N GLU A 353 -8.87 -13.66 17.45
CA GLU A 353 -8.40 -13.96 16.10
C GLU A 353 -7.28 -13.00 15.67
N TYR A 354 -7.45 -11.70 15.93
CA TYR A 354 -6.40 -10.72 15.71
C TYR A 354 -5.09 -11.12 16.40
N HIS A 355 -5.15 -11.46 17.70
CA HIS A 355 -3.95 -11.86 18.44
C HIS A 355 -3.37 -13.19 17.95
N ALA A 356 -4.20 -14.12 17.48
CA ALA A 356 -3.72 -15.39 16.92
C ALA A 356 -2.94 -15.15 15.62
N LEU A 357 -3.46 -14.31 14.72
CA LEU A 357 -2.79 -13.95 13.45
C LEU A 357 -1.50 -13.18 13.68
N LEU A 358 -1.48 -12.21 14.61
CA LEU A 358 -0.25 -11.53 14.99
C LEU A 358 0.76 -12.49 15.63
N GLY A 359 0.29 -13.44 16.44
CA GLY A 359 1.13 -14.47 17.03
C GLY A 359 1.80 -15.33 15.96
N TYR A 360 1.06 -15.72 14.92
CA TYR A 360 1.63 -16.42 13.78
C TYR A 360 2.67 -15.56 13.04
N LEU A 361 2.31 -14.33 12.63
CA LEU A 361 3.23 -13.42 11.93
C LEU A 361 4.52 -13.17 12.73
N LYS A 362 4.41 -13.09 14.05
CA LYS A 362 5.58 -13.00 14.92
C LYS A 362 6.53 -14.20 14.79
N THR A 363 6.02 -15.40 14.50
CA THR A 363 6.86 -16.58 14.25
C THR A 363 7.57 -16.53 12.91
N GLN A 364 7.08 -15.71 11.97
CA GLN A 364 7.68 -15.50 10.66
C GLN A 364 8.77 -14.41 10.68
N GLU A 365 8.90 -13.67 11.77
CA GLU A 365 9.95 -12.65 11.87
C GLU A 365 11.34 -13.23 11.68
N MET A 366 12.06 -12.66 10.74
CA MET A 366 13.49 -12.86 10.57
C MET A 366 14.25 -12.19 11.72
N LYS A 367 15.54 -12.50 11.89
CA LYS A 367 16.37 -11.96 12.99
C LYS A 367 16.43 -10.43 13.06
N ASN A 368 16.13 -9.76 11.97
CA ASN A 368 16.15 -8.31 11.82
C ASN A 368 14.79 -7.63 12.01
N GLY A 369 13.69 -8.38 12.14
CA GLY A 369 12.34 -7.86 12.33
C GLY A 369 11.47 -7.80 11.06
N GLY A 370 12.02 -8.06 9.87
CA GLY A 370 11.24 -8.22 8.64
C GLY A 370 10.59 -9.60 8.54
N ILE A 371 9.57 -9.75 7.71
CA ILE A 371 8.92 -11.04 7.44
C ILE A 371 9.02 -11.42 5.96
N PRO A 372 8.98 -12.72 5.62
CA PRO A 372 8.95 -13.17 4.24
C PRO A 372 7.58 -12.91 3.59
N ALA A 373 7.54 -12.95 2.25
CA ALA A 373 6.29 -12.85 1.50
C ALA A 373 5.35 -14.03 1.81
N ALA A 374 5.90 -15.25 1.91
CA ALA A 374 5.15 -16.46 2.20
C ALA A 374 5.89 -17.37 3.20
N ASP A 375 5.18 -18.36 3.77
CA ASP A 375 5.73 -19.32 4.73
C ASP A 375 6.67 -20.34 4.08
N ARG A 376 6.61 -20.46 2.75
CA ARG A 376 7.42 -21.35 1.90
C ARG A 376 7.61 -20.77 0.50
N ASP A 377 8.46 -21.41 -0.31
CA ASP A 377 8.60 -21.07 -1.71
C ASP A 377 7.46 -21.66 -2.54
N GLY A 378 7.06 -20.95 -3.61
CA GLY A 378 6.10 -21.41 -4.60
C GLY A 378 4.64 -21.31 -4.16
N VAL A 379 4.27 -20.37 -3.28
CA VAL A 379 2.87 -20.08 -2.94
C VAL A 379 2.23 -19.33 -4.10
N SER A 380 1.30 -19.98 -4.79
CA SER A 380 0.71 -19.50 -6.04
C SER A 380 -0.32 -18.40 -5.82
N THR A 381 -0.34 -17.40 -6.69
CA THR A 381 -1.42 -16.42 -6.75
C THR A 381 -2.60 -16.89 -7.60
N GLY A 382 -2.41 -17.93 -8.41
CA GLY A 382 -3.35 -18.33 -9.46
C GLY A 382 -3.32 -17.47 -10.72
N PHE A 383 -2.55 -16.36 -10.72
CA PHE A 383 -2.33 -15.51 -11.89
C PHE A 383 -1.06 -15.89 -12.64
N LEU A 384 -1.06 -15.65 -13.96
CA LEU A 384 0.14 -15.79 -14.78
C LEU A 384 0.97 -14.51 -14.73
N LEU A 385 2.28 -14.66 -14.77
CA LEU A 385 3.18 -13.54 -15.03
C LEU A 385 2.90 -12.96 -16.42
N SER A 386 2.79 -11.63 -16.51
CA SER A 386 2.42 -10.94 -17.75
C SER A 386 3.32 -11.35 -18.92
N GLY A 387 2.67 -11.79 -20.01
CA GLY A 387 3.37 -12.23 -21.23
C GLY A 387 4.00 -13.62 -21.15
N THR A 388 3.77 -14.40 -20.11
CA THR A 388 4.32 -15.74 -19.92
C THR A 388 3.21 -16.80 -19.69
N GLN A 389 3.61 -18.07 -19.54
CA GLN A 389 2.77 -19.17 -19.09
C GLN A 389 3.14 -19.62 -17.67
N GLU A 390 3.99 -18.86 -16.98
CA GLU A 390 4.45 -19.16 -15.63
C GLU A 390 3.51 -18.50 -14.62
N LEU A 391 3.22 -19.20 -13.51
CA LEU A 391 2.45 -18.65 -12.41
C LEU A 391 3.27 -17.57 -11.69
N TRP A 392 2.59 -16.56 -11.22
CA TRP A 392 3.16 -15.64 -10.25
C TRP A 392 3.07 -16.29 -8.87
N GLU A 393 4.24 -16.48 -8.25
CA GLU A 393 4.38 -17.16 -6.97
C GLU A 393 5.08 -16.26 -5.94
N TYR A 394 4.67 -16.40 -4.69
CA TYR A 394 5.37 -15.84 -3.55
C TYR A 394 6.35 -16.87 -2.97
N ASN A 395 7.47 -16.39 -2.46
CA ASN A 395 8.53 -17.21 -1.91
C ASN A 395 8.81 -16.89 -0.43
N ASN A 396 9.47 -17.79 0.27
CA ASN A 396 9.97 -17.56 1.63
C ASN A 396 11.21 -16.65 1.61
N SER A 397 11.04 -15.47 1.08
CA SER A 397 12.04 -14.41 0.99
C SER A 397 11.50 -13.12 1.58
N LEU A 398 12.39 -12.30 2.16
CA LEU A 398 12.01 -11.02 2.75
C LEU A 398 11.12 -10.22 1.80
N SER A 399 10.00 -9.70 2.32
CA SER A 399 9.08 -8.80 1.62
C SER A 399 8.92 -7.49 2.38
N ILE A 400 9.14 -6.37 1.70
CA ILE A 400 8.89 -5.04 2.26
C ILE A 400 7.38 -4.78 2.38
N GLY A 401 6.57 -5.17 1.39
CA GLY A 401 5.11 -5.06 1.43
C GLY A 401 4.53 -5.81 2.63
N ALA A 402 4.82 -7.12 2.74
CA ALA A 402 4.36 -7.92 3.87
C ALA A 402 4.86 -7.37 5.22
N THR A 403 6.11 -6.89 5.30
CA THR A 403 6.66 -6.27 6.52
C THR A 403 5.94 -4.98 6.87
N GLY A 404 5.60 -4.16 5.87
CA GLY A 404 4.84 -2.91 6.06
C GLY A 404 3.43 -3.18 6.60
N TRP A 405 2.70 -4.12 6.01
CA TRP A 405 1.38 -4.52 6.51
C TRP A 405 1.45 -5.13 7.91
N TYR A 406 2.48 -5.93 8.18
CA TYR A 406 2.69 -6.45 9.52
C TYR A 406 2.99 -5.32 10.53
N ALA A 407 3.77 -4.31 10.15
CA ALA A 407 3.99 -3.13 10.99
C ALA A 407 2.69 -2.39 11.30
N LEU A 408 1.82 -2.18 10.30
CA LEU A 408 0.50 -1.58 10.48
C LEU A 408 -0.38 -2.44 11.38
N ALA A 409 -0.38 -3.76 11.19
CA ALA A 409 -1.12 -4.69 12.04
C ALA A 409 -0.62 -4.67 13.48
N GLN A 410 0.70 -4.61 13.75
CA GLN A 410 1.27 -4.47 15.09
C GLN A 410 0.81 -3.18 15.79
N MET A 411 0.63 -2.11 15.03
CA MET A 411 0.18 -0.80 15.54
C MET A 411 -1.35 -0.64 15.55
N GLN A 412 -2.11 -1.61 15.02
CA GLN A 412 -3.56 -1.53 14.83
C GLN A 412 -3.97 -0.29 13.99
N VAL A 413 -3.25 -0.05 12.92
CA VAL A 413 -3.52 1.07 12.02
C VAL A 413 -4.05 0.55 10.69
N ASN A 414 -5.26 0.95 10.37
CA ASN A 414 -5.86 0.69 9.07
C ASN A 414 -5.47 1.82 8.10
N PRO A 415 -4.63 1.55 7.07
CA PRO A 415 -4.18 2.60 6.13
C PRO A 415 -5.29 3.08 5.18
N LEU A 416 -6.39 2.34 5.07
CA LEU A 416 -7.53 2.66 4.22
C LEU A 416 -8.69 3.31 4.99
N ALA A 417 -8.58 3.48 6.32
CA ALA A 417 -9.60 4.18 7.09
C ALA A 417 -9.71 5.63 6.61
N HIS A 418 -10.86 5.96 6.06
CA HIS A 418 -11.22 7.32 5.66
C HIS A 418 -12.42 7.76 6.49
N GLY A 419 -12.17 8.66 7.45
CA GLY A 419 -13.15 9.14 8.42
C GLY A 419 -13.90 10.37 7.95
#